data_c12ad97c9c9f7b7b669d909eb67e580d
#
_entry.id   c12ad97c9c9f7b7b669d909eb67e580d
#
_cell.length_a   1.000
_cell.length_b   1.000
_cell.length_c   1.000
_cell.angle_alpha   90.00
_cell.angle_beta   90.00
_cell.angle_gamma   90.00
#
_symmetry.space_group_name_H-M   'P 1'
#
loop_
_entity.id
_entity.type
_entity.pdbx_description
1 polymer ?
#
loop_
_entity_poly.entity_id
_entity_poly.type
_entity_poly.pdbx_seq_one_letter_code
_entity_poly.pdbx_strand_id
1 'polypeptide(L)'
;VGGDVEAGLAIAELISGMKKPTVSLVLGGGHSIGVPLAVAPMVTMIAPSASMTIHPVRMNGTIIAVPQAFEYLAKIQERISDFITGHSHIQPERLAGLMRETGQLTADVGTVISGREAQEIGLIDRVGTLSDALEELYGMIERRKAEK
;
A
#
# COMPACT_ATOMS: atom_id res chain seq x y z
N VAL A 1 3.72 7.19 6.57
CA VAL A 1 2.91 7.74 7.67
C VAL A 1 1.44 7.51 7.31
N GLY A 2 0.62 7.07 8.28
CA GLY A 2 -0.81 6.89 8.10
C GLY A 2 -1.59 8.21 8.03
N GLY A 3 -2.89 8.15 7.81
CA GLY A 3 -3.73 9.33 7.69
C GLY A 3 -5.18 9.03 7.37
N ASP A 4 -5.84 10.00 6.76
CA ASP A 4 -7.23 9.88 6.33
C ASP A 4 -7.39 8.88 5.19
N VAL A 5 -8.29 7.92 5.37
CA VAL A 5 -8.50 6.80 4.45
C VAL A 5 -9.13 7.26 3.13
N GLU A 6 -10.13 8.14 3.19
CA GLU A 6 -10.82 8.60 1.98
C GLU A 6 -9.90 9.46 1.11
N ALA A 7 -9.14 10.36 1.75
CA ALA A 7 -8.14 11.16 1.03
C ALA A 7 -7.03 10.28 0.43
N GLY A 8 -6.54 9.28 1.19
CA GLY A 8 -5.50 8.39 0.72
C GLY A 8 -5.95 7.50 -0.43
N LEU A 9 -7.15 6.90 -0.38
CA LEU A 9 -7.71 6.14 -1.50
C LEU A 9 -7.95 7.01 -2.73
N ALA A 10 -8.47 8.23 -2.56
CA ALA A 10 -8.66 9.15 -3.67
C ALA A 10 -7.35 9.49 -4.40
N ILE A 11 -6.26 9.70 -3.65
CA ILE A 11 -4.93 9.94 -4.23
C ILE A 11 -4.39 8.67 -4.90
N ALA A 12 -4.57 7.50 -4.29
CA ALA A 12 -4.15 6.22 -4.85
C ALA A 12 -4.85 5.93 -6.18
N GLU A 13 -6.17 6.13 -6.26
CA GLU A 13 -6.96 6.02 -7.49
C GLU A 13 -6.49 7.02 -8.56
N LEU A 14 -6.20 8.25 -8.16
CA LEU A 14 -5.65 9.25 -9.10
C LEU A 14 -4.33 8.78 -9.70
N ILE A 15 -3.42 8.24 -8.88
CA ILE A 15 -2.11 7.76 -9.32
C ILE A 15 -2.26 6.54 -10.23
N SER A 16 -3.06 5.54 -9.84
CA SER A 16 -3.28 4.32 -10.63
C SER A 16 -3.94 4.61 -11.98
N GLY A 17 -4.83 5.62 -12.04
CA GLY A 17 -5.46 6.08 -13.28
C GLY A 17 -4.58 6.93 -14.19
N MET A 18 -3.34 7.26 -13.80
CA MET A 18 -2.46 8.09 -14.62
C MET A 18 -1.98 7.35 -15.88
N LYS A 19 -2.11 8.02 -17.03
CA LYS A 19 -1.59 7.49 -18.30
C LYS A 19 -0.07 7.64 -18.45
N LYS A 20 0.57 8.53 -17.71
CA LYS A 20 2.03 8.73 -17.72
C LYS A 20 2.70 7.66 -16.86
N PRO A 21 3.93 7.25 -17.18
CA PRO A 21 4.69 6.35 -16.32
C PRO A 21 4.78 6.85 -14.88
N THR A 22 4.57 5.94 -13.95
CA THR A 22 4.63 6.23 -12.50
C THR A 22 5.45 5.16 -11.81
N VAL A 23 6.30 5.59 -10.88
CA VAL A 23 7.10 4.71 -10.01
C VAL A 23 6.94 5.20 -8.58
N SER A 24 6.70 4.31 -7.64
CA SER A 24 6.80 4.61 -6.21
C SER A 24 8.14 4.18 -5.64
N LEU A 25 8.57 4.88 -4.60
CA LEU A 25 9.69 4.47 -3.75
C LEU A 25 9.36 4.76 -2.30
N VAL A 26 9.17 3.70 -1.51
CA VAL A 26 9.00 3.81 -0.06
C VAL A 26 10.37 4.00 0.59
N LEU A 27 10.62 5.17 1.17
CA LEU A 27 11.94 5.54 1.74
C LEU A 27 12.04 5.34 3.25
N GLY A 28 11.05 5.35 4.00
CA GLY A 28 11.08 5.19 5.46
C GLY A 28 10.00 4.23 5.91
N GLY A 29 8.79 4.76 6.12
CA GLY A 29 7.66 3.95 6.54
C GLY A 29 6.46 4.12 5.61
N GLY A 30 6.04 3.01 4.99
CA GLY A 30 4.77 2.89 4.27
C GLY A 30 3.69 2.32 5.17
N HIS A 31 3.12 3.14 6.06
CA HIS A 31 2.23 2.66 7.11
C HIS A 31 0.76 2.92 6.78
N SER A 32 -0.13 1.97 7.14
CA SER A 32 -1.57 2.16 7.07
C SER A 32 -2.03 2.54 5.65
N ILE A 33 -2.71 3.68 5.49
CA ILE A 33 -3.14 4.20 4.18
C ILE A 33 -1.96 4.54 3.23
N GLY A 34 -0.73 4.57 3.72
CA GLY A 34 0.46 4.61 2.90
C GLY A 34 0.69 3.35 2.04
N VAL A 35 0.09 2.22 2.42
CA VAL A 35 0.20 0.96 1.66
C VAL A 35 -0.51 1.07 0.30
N PRO A 36 -1.79 1.45 0.21
CA PRO A 36 -2.43 1.73 -1.09
C PRO A 36 -1.67 2.74 -1.94
N LEU A 37 -1.15 3.81 -1.35
CA LEU A 37 -0.36 4.81 -2.08
C LEU A 37 0.94 4.22 -2.65
N ALA A 38 1.57 3.30 -1.92
CA ALA A 38 2.80 2.64 -2.37
C ALA A 38 2.57 1.70 -3.56
N VAL A 39 1.42 1.01 -3.61
CA VAL A 39 1.09 0.04 -4.67
C VAL A 39 0.36 0.65 -5.86
N ALA A 40 -0.10 1.89 -5.78
CA ALA A 40 -0.86 2.56 -6.84
C ALA A 40 -0.08 2.81 -8.15
N PRO A 41 1.25 3.10 -8.16
CA PRO A 41 2.02 3.31 -9.39
C PRO A 41 2.24 2.05 -10.22
N MET A 42 2.61 2.24 -11.49
CA MET A 42 2.87 1.15 -12.44
C MET A 42 4.04 0.25 -12.04
N VAL A 43 5.04 0.80 -11.36
CA VAL A 43 6.16 0.06 -10.77
C VAL A 43 6.36 0.54 -9.34
N THR A 44 6.52 -0.41 -8.43
CA THR A 44 6.59 -0.16 -7.01
C THR A 44 7.93 -0.59 -6.43
N MET A 45 8.55 0.30 -5.65
CA MET A 45 9.86 0.05 -5.04
C MET A 45 9.87 0.43 -3.56
N ILE A 46 10.74 -0.22 -2.82
CA ILE A 46 10.97 0.04 -1.39
C ILE A 46 12.47 0.05 -1.11
N ALA A 47 12.93 1.02 -0.31
CA ALA A 47 14.32 1.08 0.11
C ALA A 47 14.68 -0.08 1.07
N PRO A 48 15.95 -0.56 1.07
CA PRO A 48 16.36 -1.70 1.90
C PRO A 48 16.10 -1.55 3.40
N SER A 49 16.15 -0.31 3.90
CA SER A 49 15.93 0.01 5.32
C SER A 49 14.50 0.42 5.65
N ALA A 50 13.64 0.52 4.64
CA ALA A 50 12.26 0.92 4.82
C ALA A 50 11.39 -0.26 5.32
N SER A 51 10.27 0.09 5.93
CA SER A 51 9.29 -0.88 6.43
C SER A 51 7.86 -0.46 6.06
N MET A 52 6.96 -1.41 6.10
CA MET A 52 5.53 -1.17 5.92
C MET A 52 4.76 -1.73 7.11
N THR A 53 3.72 -1.01 7.54
CA THR A 53 2.82 -1.50 8.58
C THR A 53 1.45 -1.74 7.99
N ILE A 54 1.00 -2.97 8.06
CA ILE A 54 -0.28 -3.45 7.55
C ILE A 54 -1.16 -3.75 8.76
N HIS A 55 -2.28 -3.03 8.88
CA HIS A 55 -3.23 -3.20 9.97
C HIS A 55 -4.66 -2.90 9.50
N PRO A 56 -5.69 -3.39 10.22
CA PRO A 56 -7.08 -3.08 9.90
C PRO A 56 -7.37 -1.59 10.02
N VAL A 57 -8.44 -1.15 9.37
CA VAL A 57 -8.97 0.21 9.53
C VAL A 57 -9.27 0.50 10.99
N ARG A 58 -8.91 1.67 11.43
CA ARG A 58 -9.18 2.18 12.79
C ARG A 58 -10.06 3.42 12.71
N MET A 59 -10.94 3.57 13.68
CA MET A 59 -11.74 4.77 13.86
C MET A 59 -11.40 5.37 15.22
N ASN A 60 -11.11 6.67 15.22
CA ASN A 60 -10.96 7.44 16.46
C ASN A 60 -12.23 8.27 16.69
N GLY A 61 -12.72 8.31 17.91
CA GLY A 61 -13.88 9.12 18.28
C GLY A 61 -14.94 8.34 19.06
N THR A 62 -16.09 8.97 19.28
CA THR A 62 -17.25 8.32 19.90
C THR A 62 -17.91 7.39 18.87
N ILE A 63 -17.87 6.10 19.13
CA ILE A 63 -18.53 5.09 18.30
C ILE A 63 -19.90 4.79 18.94
N ILE A 64 -20.96 5.04 18.18
CA ILE A 64 -22.30 4.57 18.58
C ILE A 64 -22.36 3.09 18.19
N ALA A 65 -22.64 2.23 19.17
CA ALA A 65 -22.72 0.77 18.99
C ALA A 65 -24.00 0.36 18.24
N VAL A 66 -24.03 0.67 16.95
CA VAL A 66 -25.11 0.25 16.03
C VAL A 66 -24.51 -0.62 14.91
N PRO A 67 -25.27 -1.59 14.38
CA PRO A 67 -24.78 -2.48 13.30
C PRO A 67 -24.21 -1.71 12.13
N GLN A 68 -24.77 -0.58 11.75
CA GLN A 68 -24.35 0.25 10.62
C GLN A 68 -22.92 0.79 10.77
N ALA A 69 -22.45 1.02 12.01
CA ALA A 69 -21.06 1.45 12.25
C ALA A 69 -20.05 0.34 11.88
N PHE A 70 -20.37 -0.91 12.22
CA PHE A 70 -19.55 -2.06 11.86
C PHE A 70 -19.58 -2.33 10.36
N GLU A 71 -20.75 -2.25 9.72
CA GLU A 71 -20.90 -2.40 8.27
C GLU A 71 -20.10 -1.34 7.51
N TYR A 72 -20.11 -0.10 7.99
CA TYR A 72 -19.33 0.98 7.40
C TYR A 72 -17.82 0.70 7.46
N LEU A 73 -17.31 0.30 8.63
CA LEU A 73 -15.90 -0.07 8.79
C LEU A 73 -15.52 -1.26 7.92
N ALA A 74 -16.37 -2.28 7.84
CA ALA A 74 -16.14 -3.44 6.99
C ALA A 74 -16.04 -3.06 5.51
N LYS A 75 -16.92 -2.19 5.01
CA LYS A 75 -16.88 -1.68 3.63
C LYS A 75 -15.61 -0.87 3.33
N ILE A 76 -15.16 -0.04 4.27
CA ILE A 76 -13.90 0.69 4.11
C ILE A 76 -12.74 -0.30 4.06
N GLN A 77 -12.71 -1.28 4.94
CA GLN A 77 -11.68 -2.32 4.98
C GLN A 77 -11.63 -3.11 3.68
N GLU A 78 -12.78 -3.50 3.14
CA GLU A 78 -12.92 -4.20 1.85
C GLU A 78 -12.34 -3.35 0.71
N ARG A 79 -12.75 -2.09 0.59
CA ARG A 79 -12.22 -1.16 -0.44
C ARG A 79 -10.69 -1.06 -0.41
N ILE A 80 -10.10 -0.94 0.78
CA ILE A 80 -8.63 -0.88 0.93
C ILE A 80 -7.99 -2.20 0.49
N SER A 81 -8.54 -3.33 0.93
CA SER A 81 -8.02 -4.65 0.61
C SER A 81 -8.09 -4.93 -0.88
N ASP A 82 -9.21 -4.63 -1.51
CA ASP A 82 -9.42 -4.78 -2.96
C ASP A 82 -8.48 -3.90 -3.76
N PHE A 83 -8.27 -2.65 -3.33
CA PHE A 83 -7.31 -1.77 -3.98
C PHE A 83 -5.90 -2.35 -3.91
N ILE A 84 -5.43 -2.78 -2.73
CA ILE A 84 -4.09 -3.34 -2.55
C ILE A 84 -3.91 -4.61 -3.39
N THR A 85 -4.84 -5.54 -3.34
CA THR A 85 -4.73 -6.80 -4.08
C THR A 85 -4.90 -6.62 -5.59
N GLY A 86 -5.67 -5.63 -6.01
CA GLY A 86 -5.82 -5.26 -7.42
C GLY A 86 -4.61 -4.54 -8.04
N HIS A 87 -3.73 -3.97 -7.20
CA HIS A 87 -2.56 -3.19 -7.65
C HIS A 87 -1.22 -3.79 -7.18
N SER A 88 -1.22 -5.03 -6.71
CA SER A 88 -0.02 -5.77 -6.31
C SER A 88 -0.17 -7.25 -6.60
N HIS A 89 0.86 -8.05 -6.33
CA HIS A 89 0.83 -9.49 -6.51
C HIS A 89 0.55 -10.26 -5.21
N ILE A 90 0.25 -9.54 -4.11
CA ILE A 90 -0.06 -10.17 -2.82
C ILE A 90 -1.36 -10.95 -2.90
N GLN A 91 -1.37 -12.15 -2.34
CA GLN A 91 -2.61 -12.94 -2.25
C GLN A 91 -3.54 -12.36 -1.18
N PRO A 92 -4.88 -12.31 -1.45
CA PRO A 92 -5.86 -11.74 -0.51
C PRO A 92 -5.81 -12.37 0.89
N GLU A 93 -5.61 -13.69 0.97
CA GLU A 93 -5.51 -14.43 2.23
C GLU A 93 -4.25 -14.02 3.01
N ARG A 94 -3.16 -13.76 2.31
CA ARG A 94 -1.91 -13.30 2.93
C ARG A 94 -2.07 -11.88 3.49
N LEU A 95 -2.68 -10.97 2.72
CA LEU A 95 -2.97 -9.61 3.18
C LEU A 95 -3.88 -9.62 4.42
N ALA A 96 -4.95 -10.41 4.38
CA ALA A 96 -5.87 -10.56 5.51
C ALA A 96 -5.20 -11.19 6.73
N GLY A 97 -4.26 -12.11 6.54
CA GLY A 97 -3.44 -12.68 7.61
C GLY A 97 -2.59 -11.63 8.30
N LEU A 98 -1.85 -10.83 7.53
CA LEU A 98 -1.00 -9.75 8.05
C LEU A 98 -1.79 -8.70 8.84
N MET A 99 -3.01 -8.39 8.41
CA MET A 99 -3.89 -7.45 9.11
C MET A 99 -4.39 -7.98 10.46
N ARG A 100 -4.52 -9.31 10.60
CA ARG A 100 -5.06 -9.96 11.82
C ARG A 100 -4.00 -10.46 12.78
N GLU A 101 -2.73 -10.36 12.42
CA GLU A 101 -1.63 -10.80 13.25
C GLU A 101 -1.61 -10.05 14.58
N THR A 102 -1.40 -10.78 15.68
CA THR A 102 -1.32 -10.21 17.04
C THR A 102 0.09 -10.46 17.61
N GLY A 103 0.59 -9.49 18.37
CA GLY A 103 1.88 -9.63 19.07
C GLY A 103 3.08 -8.93 18.42
N GLN A 104 2.94 -8.39 17.23
CA GLN A 104 4.00 -7.57 16.61
C GLN A 104 3.87 -6.06 16.91
N LEU A 105 2.65 -5.58 17.08
CA LEU A 105 2.38 -4.21 17.51
C LEU A 105 2.04 -4.21 18.99
N THR A 106 2.76 -3.46 19.79
CA THR A 106 2.78 -3.51 21.26
C THR A 106 1.39 -3.25 21.91
N ALA A 107 0.44 -2.71 21.20
CA ALA A 107 -0.91 -2.42 21.70
C ALA A 107 -1.99 -2.59 20.62
N ASP A 108 -1.73 -3.38 19.55
CA ASP A 108 -2.63 -3.38 18.42
C ASP A 108 -2.51 -4.65 17.53
N VAL A 109 -3.43 -4.76 16.59
CA VAL A 109 -3.47 -5.83 15.58
C VAL A 109 -2.82 -5.34 14.29
N GLY A 110 -2.00 -6.16 13.67
CA GLY A 110 -1.32 -5.88 12.41
C GLY A 110 0.15 -6.31 12.42
N THR A 111 0.80 -6.14 11.28
CA THR A 111 2.17 -6.61 11.04
C THR A 111 3.05 -5.49 10.52
N VAL A 112 4.29 -5.43 11.02
CA VAL A 112 5.36 -4.63 10.42
C VAL A 112 6.22 -5.56 9.58
N ILE A 113 6.37 -5.24 8.29
CA ILE A 113 7.20 -5.99 7.35
C ILE A 113 8.35 -5.14 6.84
N SER A 114 9.50 -5.76 6.64
CA SER A 114 10.67 -5.15 6.00
C SER A 114 10.44 -4.99 4.49
N GLY A 115 11.29 -4.19 3.83
CA GLY A 115 11.26 -4.05 2.37
C GLY A 115 11.44 -5.38 1.63
N ARG A 116 12.29 -6.27 2.14
CA ARG A 116 12.50 -7.60 1.56
C ARG A 116 11.24 -8.47 1.68
N GLU A 117 10.64 -8.52 2.85
CA GLU A 117 9.39 -9.25 3.05
C GLU A 117 8.27 -8.71 2.18
N ALA A 118 8.17 -7.38 2.01
CA ALA A 118 7.18 -6.77 1.14
C ALA A 118 7.34 -7.22 -0.32
N GLN A 119 8.57 -7.38 -0.81
CA GLN A 119 8.86 -7.93 -2.12
C GLN A 119 8.53 -9.44 -2.19
N GLU A 120 8.97 -10.23 -1.21
CA GLU A 120 8.77 -11.69 -1.19
C GLU A 120 7.29 -12.09 -1.22
N ILE A 121 6.43 -11.32 -0.54
CA ILE A 121 4.97 -11.58 -0.53
C ILE A 121 4.23 -10.96 -1.71
N GLY A 122 4.94 -10.28 -2.61
CA GLY A 122 4.35 -9.65 -3.80
C GLY A 122 3.60 -8.35 -3.54
N LEU A 123 3.81 -7.70 -2.39
CA LEU A 123 3.20 -6.41 -2.10
C LEU A 123 3.88 -5.28 -2.85
N ILE A 124 5.21 -5.34 -3.00
CA ILE A 124 6.05 -4.37 -3.71
C ILE A 124 6.88 -5.14 -4.75
N ASP A 125 7.10 -4.58 -5.93
CA ASP A 125 7.80 -5.28 -7.01
C ASP A 125 9.28 -5.47 -6.72
N ARG A 126 9.98 -4.45 -6.19
CA ARG A 126 11.44 -4.50 -6.00
C ARG A 126 11.91 -3.73 -4.78
N VAL A 127 12.95 -4.27 -4.14
CA VAL A 127 13.80 -3.50 -3.25
C VAL A 127 14.79 -2.71 -4.09
N GLY A 128 14.96 -1.41 -3.83
CA GLY A 128 15.88 -0.56 -4.58
C GLY A 128 16.09 0.81 -3.96
N THR A 129 16.95 1.58 -4.62
CA THR A 129 17.34 2.94 -4.22
C THR A 129 16.59 3.99 -5.05
N LEU A 130 16.82 5.27 -4.74
CA LEU A 130 16.31 6.37 -5.56
C LEU A 130 16.87 6.31 -6.99
N SER A 131 18.13 5.93 -7.16
CA SER A 131 18.74 5.80 -8.49
C SER A 131 18.03 4.73 -9.31
N ASP A 132 17.74 3.57 -8.70
CA ASP A 132 17.03 2.47 -9.37
C ASP A 132 15.61 2.90 -9.77
N ALA A 133 14.92 3.64 -8.90
CA ALA A 133 13.56 4.13 -9.19
C ALA A 133 13.55 5.16 -10.35
N LEU A 134 14.55 6.06 -10.38
CA LEU A 134 14.70 7.02 -11.47
C LEU A 134 15.08 6.34 -12.79
N GLU A 135 16.00 5.37 -12.77
CA GLU A 135 16.37 4.59 -13.95
C GLU A 135 15.16 3.87 -14.55
N GLU A 136 14.35 3.21 -13.71
CA GLU A 136 13.12 2.58 -14.17
C GLU A 136 12.16 3.58 -14.79
N LEU A 137 11.92 4.72 -14.12
CA LEU A 137 11.02 5.76 -14.64
C LEU A 137 11.48 6.29 -16.00
N TYR A 138 12.77 6.59 -16.15
CA TYR A 138 13.32 7.04 -17.44
C TYR A 138 13.22 5.94 -18.50
N GLY A 139 13.50 4.69 -18.15
CA GLY A 139 13.33 3.56 -19.05
C GLY A 139 11.89 3.40 -19.55
N MET A 140 10.90 3.55 -18.66
CA MET A 140 9.48 3.54 -19.03
C MET A 140 9.12 4.68 -19.99
N ILE A 141 9.67 5.88 -19.75
CA ILE A 141 9.43 7.06 -20.60
C ILE A 141 9.99 6.81 -22.01
N GLU A 142 11.21 6.29 -22.12
CA GLU A 142 11.84 6.03 -23.44
C GLU A 142 11.10 4.91 -24.21
N ARG A 143 10.73 3.81 -23.56
CA ARG A 143 9.90 2.75 -24.18
C ARG A 143 8.62 3.31 -24.76
N ARG A 144 7.93 4.17 -24.03
CA ARG A 144 6.68 4.79 -24.47
C ARG A 144 6.85 5.79 -25.62
N LYS A 145 8.01 6.46 -25.73
CA LYS A 145 8.31 7.31 -26.88
C LYS A 145 8.54 6.48 -28.16
N ALA A 146 9.14 5.30 -28.03
CA ALA A 146 9.40 4.40 -29.15
C ALA A 146 8.13 3.72 -29.72
N GLU A 147 7.06 3.66 -28.93
CA GLU A 147 5.76 3.07 -29.33
C GLU A 147 4.83 4.06 -30.08
N LYS A 148 5.24 5.33 -30.19
CA LYS A 148 4.49 6.40 -30.90
C LYS A 148 5.06 6.71 -32.25
#